data_5cbc56a9d5c9d027482ed067a4dcd3c7
#
_entry.id   5cbc56a9d5c9d027482ed067a4dcd3c7
#
_cell.length_a   1.000
_cell.length_b   1.000
_cell.length_c   1.000
_cell.angle_alpha   90.00
_cell.angle_beta   90.00
_cell.angle_gamma   90.00
#
_symmetry.space_group_name_H-M   'P 1'
#
loop_
_entity.id
_entity.type
_entity.pdbx_description
1 polymer ?
#
loop_
_entity_poly.entity_id
_entity_poly.type
_entity_poly.pdbx_seq_one_letter_code
_entity_poly.pdbx_strand_id
1 'polypeptide(L)'
;MKTLIQNYSSGEISIENLPEPKIRDDEILVKTSFSAVSLGTESSMINLAKKNIIKKAIDRPDLVKRVLDKAKQTSFSEAIKMSFNKLDTPVPLGYSASGKVVEVGKKIRNFKVGDFVSAIGSGFASHSEYIVVPEIMLAHVKEDILKESAFGMIGCISMHACRLSNVQLGGSSVAVIGSGLLGNVSSQILKAYGSDVVSYDPIKNKSEALKKFGIGSFHLEEDFNSYLKSKYPSGLDSVIIACAVENNKPLVQALEIVKNNGSIVILGNLDISIDRQLMWEKQASIIVSKSGGYGALEYKYEINGNDYPEDIIKWTQERNLKEFIRLIEQDLIDIKSIITREEMFDNSISLYEELISGKNKNDLGIILNFTSSKENNEKKYLKNIANTVDSQKKIHAGVIGAGNHAVLTFLPVLKKIKKIALKTLVSKSPLKASHVSKKFSFSNCSTNKDDIFADNKISHVISLERHSDHLDTIKSSISSNKNLLIEK
;
A
#
# COMPACT_ATOMS: atom_id res chain seq x y z
N MET A 1 3.90 -18.58 -2.20
CA MET A 1 4.13 -17.54 -1.17
C MET A 1 2.84 -17.24 -0.43
N LYS A 2 2.92 -16.95 0.86
CA LYS A 2 1.79 -16.49 1.66
C LYS A 2 1.62 -14.98 1.51
N THR A 3 0.37 -14.52 1.42
CA THR A 3 0.01 -13.10 1.32
C THR A 3 -1.24 -12.83 2.14
N LEU A 4 -1.25 -11.75 2.90
CA LEU A 4 -2.43 -11.28 3.62
C LEU A 4 -3.30 -10.47 2.67
N ILE A 5 -4.54 -10.92 2.48
CA ILE A 5 -5.49 -10.30 1.56
C ILE A 5 -6.79 -9.93 2.24
N GLN A 6 -7.48 -8.96 1.65
CA GLN A 6 -8.84 -8.59 2.01
C GLN A 6 -9.77 -8.80 0.83
N ASN A 7 -10.91 -9.43 1.07
CA ASN A 7 -12.02 -9.44 0.13
C ASN A 7 -12.81 -8.12 0.25
N TYR A 8 -12.85 -7.33 -0.81
CA TYR A 8 -13.48 -6.00 -0.78
C TYR A 8 -15.02 -6.06 -0.69
N SER A 9 -15.63 -7.18 -1.08
CA SER A 9 -17.10 -7.36 -0.99
C SER A 9 -17.57 -7.77 0.40
N SER A 10 -16.87 -8.74 1.04
CA SER A 10 -17.22 -9.26 2.37
C SER A 10 -16.50 -8.54 3.51
N GLY A 11 -15.36 -7.90 3.23
CA GLY A 11 -14.47 -7.34 4.25
C GLY A 11 -13.65 -8.39 5.00
N GLU A 12 -13.73 -9.65 4.60
CA GLU A 12 -13.00 -10.77 5.18
C GLU A 12 -11.50 -10.66 4.90
N ILE A 13 -10.70 -10.95 5.91
CA ILE A 13 -9.23 -10.98 5.83
C ILE A 13 -8.78 -12.43 5.93
N SER A 14 -7.86 -12.82 5.05
CA SER A 14 -7.30 -14.18 5.04
C SER A 14 -5.85 -14.18 4.59
N ILE A 15 -5.11 -15.23 4.99
CA ILE A 15 -3.79 -15.52 4.42
C ILE A 15 -4.00 -16.52 3.29
N GLU A 16 -3.64 -16.10 2.07
CA GLU A 16 -3.74 -16.93 0.87
C GLU A 16 -2.37 -17.42 0.42
N ASN A 17 -2.32 -18.69 0.03
CA ASN A 17 -1.17 -19.22 -0.69
C ASN A 17 -1.28 -18.83 -2.15
N LEU A 18 -0.31 -18.08 -2.65
CA LEU A 18 -0.23 -17.61 -4.02
C LEU A 18 0.99 -18.22 -4.73
N PRO A 19 0.98 -18.37 -6.07
CA PRO A 19 2.19 -18.71 -6.80
C PRO A 19 3.25 -17.63 -6.59
N GLU A 20 4.53 -18.00 -6.65
CA GLU A 20 5.62 -17.03 -6.58
C GLU A 20 5.53 -16.05 -7.76
N PRO A 21 5.77 -14.76 -7.54
CA PRO A 21 5.76 -13.79 -8.61
C PRO A 21 6.97 -13.96 -9.54
N LYS A 22 6.77 -13.73 -10.84
CA LYS A 22 7.86 -13.61 -11.81
C LYS A 22 8.07 -12.12 -12.11
N ILE A 23 9.31 -11.66 -12.00
CA ILE A 23 9.65 -10.26 -12.27
C ILE A 23 9.80 -9.97 -13.76
N ARG A 24 9.63 -8.70 -14.11
CA ARG A 24 9.98 -8.14 -15.43
C ARG A 24 11.41 -7.62 -15.41
N ASP A 25 11.91 -7.23 -16.59
CA ASP A 25 13.26 -6.67 -16.74
C ASP A 25 13.48 -5.37 -15.92
N ASP A 26 12.41 -4.67 -15.56
CA ASP A 26 12.38 -3.40 -14.84
C ASP A 26 11.89 -3.51 -13.38
N GLU A 27 11.88 -4.73 -12.84
CA GLU A 27 11.38 -5.02 -11.48
C GLU A 27 12.42 -5.74 -10.63
N ILE A 28 12.20 -5.69 -9.34
CA ILE A 28 13.05 -6.34 -8.32
C ILE A 28 12.17 -7.22 -7.45
N LEU A 29 12.62 -8.45 -7.19
CA LEU A 29 11.99 -9.36 -6.23
C LEU A 29 12.68 -9.22 -4.88
N VAL A 30 11.90 -8.90 -3.87
CA VAL A 30 12.36 -8.78 -2.49
C VAL A 30 11.70 -9.86 -1.64
N LYS A 31 12.51 -10.62 -0.89
CA LYS A 31 12.04 -11.49 0.20
C LYS A 31 11.81 -10.61 1.41
N THR A 32 10.57 -10.50 1.86
CA THR A 32 10.17 -9.64 2.97
C THR A 32 10.72 -10.17 4.29
N SER A 33 11.33 -9.30 5.08
CA SER A 33 11.72 -9.59 6.46
C SER A 33 10.73 -8.99 7.45
N PHE A 34 10.34 -7.74 7.20
CA PHE A 34 9.41 -7.00 8.05
C PHE A 34 8.42 -6.18 7.21
N SER A 35 7.22 -5.98 7.75
CA SER A 35 6.21 -5.12 7.13
C SER A 35 5.46 -4.34 8.20
N ALA A 36 5.35 -3.02 8.02
CA ALA A 36 4.69 -2.14 8.98
C ALA A 36 3.19 -2.10 8.76
N VAL A 37 2.42 -2.24 9.85
CA VAL A 37 0.96 -2.14 9.85
C VAL A 37 0.54 -0.70 10.15
N SER A 38 -0.30 -0.14 9.31
CA SER A 38 -0.85 1.20 9.49
C SER A 38 -2.23 1.15 10.12
N LEU A 39 -2.29 1.35 11.43
CA LEU A 39 -3.51 1.29 12.23
C LEU A 39 -4.66 2.14 11.67
N GLY A 40 -4.37 3.38 11.28
CA GLY A 40 -5.38 4.32 10.77
C GLY A 40 -5.92 3.95 9.38
N THR A 41 -5.03 3.79 8.43
CA THR A 41 -5.37 3.57 7.03
C THR A 41 -6.01 2.20 6.80
N GLU A 42 -5.38 1.15 7.32
CA GLU A 42 -5.85 -0.22 7.08
C GLU A 42 -7.14 -0.52 7.82
N SER A 43 -7.29 -0.06 9.07
CA SER A 43 -8.57 -0.16 9.79
C SER A 43 -9.70 0.57 9.05
N SER A 44 -9.42 1.74 8.48
CA SER A 44 -10.41 2.49 7.68
C SER A 44 -10.80 1.73 6.41
N MET A 45 -9.84 1.13 5.71
CA MET A 45 -10.09 0.29 4.52
C MET A 45 -10.94 -0.93 4.87
N ILE A 46 -10.61 -1.62 5.96
CA ILE A 46 -11.32 -2.81 6.41
C ILE A 46 -12.76 -2.46 6.84
N ASN A 47 -12.92 -1.39 7.60
CA ASN A 47 -14.24 -0.93 8.03
C ASN A 47 -15.11 -0.51 6.83
N LEU A 48 -14.54 0.17 5.83
CA LEU A 48 -15.24 0.48 4.59
C LEU A 48 -15.68 -0.80 3.85
N ALA A 49 -14.81 -1.80 3.78
CA ALA A 49 -15.12 -3.07 3.10
C ALA A 49 -16.23 -3.86 3.80
N LYS A 50 -16.39 -3.74 5.12
CA LYS A 50 -17.49 -4.37 5.89
C LYS A 50 -18.85 -3.66 5.72
N LYS A 51 -18.88 -2.41 5.24
CA LYS A 51 -20.15 -1.69 5.01
C LYS A 51 -20.92 -2.31 3.84
N ASN A 52 -22.24 -2.27 3.89
CA ASN A 52 -23.06 -2.69 2.76
C ASN A 52 -22.87 -1.78 1.53
N ILE A 53 -23.28 -2.24 0.34
CA ILE A 53 -23.05 -1.53 -0.94
C ILE A 53 -23.63 -0.13 -0.92
N ILE A 54 -24.81 0.08 -0.30
CA ILE A 54 -25.46 1.38 -0.22
C ILE A 54 -24.61 2.34 0.64
N LYS A 55 -24.16 1.90 1.82
CA LYS A 55 -23.28 2.70 2.68
C LYS A 55 -21.93 2.97 2.02
N LYS A 56 -21.37 1.98 1.30
CA LYS A 56 -20.14 2.19 0.49
C LYS A 56 -20.33 3.27 -0.56
N ALA A 57 -21.49 3.30 -1.22
CA ALA A 57 -21.82 4.30 -2.23
C ALA A 57 -21.97 5.72 -1.65
N ILE A 58 -22.56 5.82 -0.46
CA ILE A 58 -22.70 7.10 0.27
C ILE A 58 -21.34 7.62 0.73
N ASP A 59 -20.50 6.75 1.29
CA ASP A 59 -19.16 7.11 1.81
C ASP A 59 -18.14 7.41 0.70
N ARG A 60 -18.38 6.89 -0.53
CA ARG A 60 -17.47 7.03 -1.67
C ARG A 60 -18.22 7.47 -2.94
N PRO A 61 -18.79 8.69 -2.93
CA PRO A 61 -19.49 9.24 -4.09
C PRO A 61 -18.59 9.37 -5.33
N ASP A 62 -17.28 9.50 -5.12
CA ASP A 62 -16.26 9.49 -6.19
C ASP A 62 -16.26 8.16 -6.97
N LEU A 63 -16.44 7.03 -6.30
CA LEU A 63 -16.51 5.72 -6.96
C LEU A 63 -17.82 5.56 -7.74
N VAL A 64 -18.94 6.03 -7.18
CA VAL A 64 -20.23 6.04 -7.87
C VAL A 64 -20.14 6.87 -9.16
N LYS A 65 -19.56 8.08 -9.08
CA LYS A 65 -19.34 8.93 -10.26
C LYS A 65 -18.50 8.23 -11.32
N ARG A 66 -17.40 7.54 -10.95
CA ARG A 66 -16.59 6.76 -11.89
C ARG A 66 -17.36 5.64 -12.57
N VAL A 67 -18.27 4.96 -11.86
CA VAL A 67 -19.17 3.93 -12.44
C VAL A 67 -20.12 4.55 -13.44
N LEU A 68 -20.73 5.70 -13.11
CA LEU A 68 -21.62 6.42 -14.00
C LEU A 68 -20.90 6.96 -15.26
N ASP A 69 -19.70 7.50 -15.09
CA ASP A 69 -18.90 7.99 -16.22
C ASP A 69 -18.49 6.82 -17.15
N LYS A 70 -18.18 5.66 -16.58
CA LYS A 70 -17.91 4.45 -17.35
C LYS A 70 -19.16 3.92 -18.07
N ALA A 71 -20.32 3.99 -17.45
CA ALA A 71 -21.59 3.62 -18.05
C ALA A 71 -21.94 4.47 -19.27
N LYS A 72 -21.51 5.74 -19.32
CA LYS A 72 -21.64 6.60 -20.51
C LYS A 72 -20.75 6.17 -21.69
N GLN A 73 -19.63 5.51 -21.38
CA GLN A 73 -18.66 5.05 -22.40
C GLN A 73 -18.92 3.62 -22.90
N THR A 74 -19.60 2.80 -22.11
CA THR A 74 -19.94 1.41 -22.41
C THR A 74 -21.47 1.24 -22.29
N SER A 75 -21.94 0.14 -21.72
CA SER A 75 -23.34 -0.01 -21.30
C SER A 75 -23.45 0.01 -19.76
N PHE A 76 -24.60 0.41 -19.24
CA PHE A 76 -24.87 0.41 -17.80
C PHE A 76 -24.69 -0.99 -17.19
N SER A 77 -25.12 -2.03 -17.89
CA SER A 77 -24.95 -3.42 -17.46
C SER A 77 -23.48 -3.87 -17.43
N GLU A 78 -22.67 -3.42 -18.40
CA GLU A 78 -21.22 -3.69 -18.44
C GLU A 78 -20.46 -2.93 -17.34
N ALA A 79 -20.78 -1.65 -17.14
CA ALA A 79 -20.18 -0.87 -16.08
C ALA A 79 -20.45 -1.45 -14.68
N ILE A 80 -21.67 -1.93 -14.45
CA ILE A 80 -22.05 -2.64 -13.22
C ILE A 80 -21.28 -3.95 -13.10
N LYS A 81 -21.25 -4.81 -14.12
CA LYS A 81 -20.50 -6.08 -14.09
C LYS A 81 -19.02 -5.85 -13.81
N MET A 82 -18.39 -4.85 -14.45
CA MET A 82 -17.01 -4.50 -14.20
C MET A 82 -16.77 -4.04 -12.76
N SER A 83 -17.71 -3.28 -12.19
CA SER A 83 -17.62 -2.79 -10.81
C SER A 83 -17.76 -3.93 -9.80
N PHE A 84 -18.72 -4.83 -10.00
CA PHE A 84 -18.87 -6.03 -9.15
C PHE A 84 -17.67 -6.96 -9.26
N ASN A 85 -17.13 -7.18 -10.46
CA ASN A 85 -15.91 -7.99 -10.62
C ASN A 85 -14.70 -7.38 -9.91
N LYS A 86 -14.59 -6.05 -9.92
CA LYS A 86 -13.54 -5.33 -9.20
C LYS A 86 -13.70 -5.44 -7.68
N LEU A 87 -14.94 -5.43 -7.17
CA LEU A 87 -15.24 -5.63 -5.75
C LEU A 87 -15.02 -7.09 -5.31
N ASP A 88 -15.25 -8.06 -6.19
CA ASP A 88 -15.03 -9.49 -5.94
C ASP A 88 -13.53 -9.88 -5.95
N THR A 89 -12.69 -9.07 -6.58
CA THR A 89 -11.24 -9.33 -6.64
C THR A 89 -10.62 -8.96 -5.29
N PRO A 90 -9.95 -9.90 -4.59
CA PRO A 90 -9.23 -9.59 -3.37
C PRO A 90 -8.12 -8.56 -3.60
N VAL A 91 -7.76 -7.84 -2.54
CA VAL A 91 -6.63 -6.89 -2.55
C VAL A 91 -5.63 -7.26 -1.48
N PRO A 92 -4.31 -7.19 -1.74
CA PRO A 92 -3.31 -7.40 -0.72
C PRO A 92 -3.33 -6.21 0.26
N LEU A 93 -3.18 -6.49 1.55
CA LEU A 93 -3.00 -5.48 2.59
C LEU A 93 -1.52 -5.10 2.71
N GLY A 94 -1.27 -3.94 3.32
CA GLY A 94 0.07 -3.39 3.49
C GLY A 94 0.57 -2.57 2.31
N TYR A 95 1.51 -1.68 2.60
CA TYR A 95 2.11 -0.77 1.63
C TYR A 95 3.50 -0.25 2.05
N SER A 96 4.09 -0.87 3.07
CA SER A 96 5.42 -0.50 3.60
C SER A 96 6.10 -1.74 4.17
N ALA A 97 7.25 -2.10 3.64
CA ALA A 97 7.96 -3.32 4.00
C ALA A 97 9.47 -3.13 3.88
N SER A 98 10.23 -4.06 4.47
CA SER A 98 11.68 -4.16 4.28
C SER A 98 12.08 -5.62 4.10
N GLY A 99 13.21 -5.84 3.43
CA GLY A 99 13.65 -7.20 3.15
C GLY A 99 14.94 -7.24 2.36
N LYS A 100 15.23 -8.42 1.81
CA LYS A 100 16.44 -8.71 1.04
C LYS A 100 16.09 -8.94 -0.43
N VAL A 101 16.84 -8.30 -1.33
CA VAL A 101 16.75 -8.53 -2.78
C VAL A 101 17.17 -9.96 -3.11
N VAL A 102 16.30 -10.71 -3.79
CA VAL A 102 16.57 -12.10 -4.19
C VAL A 102 16.63 -12.30 -5.70
N GLU A 103 16.03 -11.40 -6.48
CA GLU A 103 16.13 -11.39 -7.94
C GLU A 103 16.04 -9.97 -8.47
N VAL A 104 16.78 -9.65 -9.55
CA VAL A 104 16.76 -8.33 -10.20
C VAL A 104 16.53 -8.47 -11.69
N GLY A 105 15.72 -7.60 -12.26
CA GLY A 105 15.48 -7.53 -13.70
C GLY A 105 16.68 -6.98 -14.47
N LYS A 106 16.81 -7.33 -15.74
CA LYS A 106 17.99 -7.01 -16.59
C LYS A 106 18.25 -5.51 -16.77
N LYS A 107 17.22 -4.67 -16.61
CA LYS A 107 17.32 -3.20 -16.75
C LYS A 107 17.67 -2.50 -15.45
N ILE A 108 17.62 -3.20 -14.32
CA ILE A 108 17.96 -2.65 -13.00
C ILE A 108 19.47 -2.38 -12.93
N ARG A 109 19.85 -1.23 -12.39
CA ARG A 109 21.25 -0.80 -12.32
C ARG A 109 21.73 -0.48 -10.91
N ASN A 110 20.84 -0.01 -10.04
CA ASN A 110 21.22 0.48 -8.71
C ASN A 110 21.08 -0.57 -7.60
N PHE A 111 20.51 -1.76 -7.90
CA PHE A 111 20.32 -2.83 -6.94
C PHE A 111 20.86 -4.15 -7.45
N LYS A 112 21.31 -5.00 -6.52
CA LYS A 112 21.81 -6.37 -6.78
C LYS A 112 21.23 -7.35 -5.78
N VAL A 113 21.29 -8.63 -6.13
CA VAL A 113 20.91 -9.73 -5.23
C VAL A 113 21.76 -9.66 -3.96
N GLY A 114 21.11 -9.74 -2.82
CA GLY A 114 21.73 -9.65 -1.51
C GLY A 114 21.58 -8.30 -0.82
N ASP A 115 21.23 -7.23 -1.54
CA ASP A 115 21.01 -5.91 -0.94
C ASP A 115 19.81 -5.94 0.02
N PHE A 116 19.92 -5.20 1.13
CA PHE A 116 18.81 -4.91 2.03
C PHE A 116 18.12 -3.63 1.60
N VAL A 117 16.79 -3.64 1.62
CA VAL A 117 15.98 -2.54 1.08
C VAL A 117 14.76 -2.25 1.94
N SER A 118 14.37 -0.97 1.96
CA SER A 118 13.03 -0.52 2.32
C SER A 118 12.20 -0.39 1.04
N ALA A 119 11.00 -0.90 1.06
CA ALA A 119 10.05 -0.91 -0.05
C ALA A 119 8.76 -0.18 0.34
N ILE A 120 8.20 0.59 -0.60
CA ILE A 120 7.00 1.38 -0.38
C ILE A 120 5.98 1.20 -1.49
N GLY A 121 4.74 1.55 -1.22
CA GLY A 121 3.66 1.64 -2.20
C GLY A 121 2.59 0.57 -2.10
N SER A 122 1.34 1.01 -2.26
CA SER A 122 0.18 0.12 -2.28
C SER A 122 0.19 -0.78 -3.51
N GLY A 123 0.06 -2.09 -3.29
CA GLY A 123 0.16 -3.10 -4.35
C GLY A 123 1.59 -3.53 -4.69
N PHE A 124 2.60 -2.91 -4.09
CA PHE A 124 4.02 -3.29 -4.18
C PHE A 124 4.53 -3.84 -2.85
N ALA A 125 4.60 -3.02 -1.82
CA ALA A 125 5.13 -3.38 -0.49
C ALA A 125 4.03 -3.93 0.42
N SER A 126 3.32 -4.96 -0.03
CA SER A 126 2.23 -5.60 0.71
C SER A 126 2.74 -6.59 1.76
N HIS A 127 1.84 -7.00 2.68
CA HIS A 127 2.11 -8.06 3.66
C HIS A 127 2.18 -9.43 2.99
N SER A 128 3.31 -9.71 2.36
CA SER A 128 3.59 -10.92 1.57
C SER A 128 4.99 -11.42 1.84
N GLU A 129 5.23 -12.73 1.76
CA GLU A 129 6.57 -13.32 1.88
C GLU A 129 7.54 -12.81 0.80
N TYR A 130 7.01 -12.53 -0.39
CA TYR A 130 7.76 -11.93 -1.51
C TYR A 130 6.96 -10.77 -2.10
N ILE A 131 7.65 -9.70 -2.46
CA ILE A 131 7.08 -8.53 -3.12
C ILE A 131 7.86 -8.21 -4.39
N VAL A 132 7.15 -7.76 -5.42
CA VAL A 132 7.74 -7.27 -6.67
C VAL A 132 7.60 -5.76 -6.72
N VAL A 133 8.73 -5.08 -6.81
CA VAL A 133 8.80 -3.63 -6.62
C VAL A 133 9.60 -2.98 -7.75
N PRO A 134 9.12 -1.88 -8.36
CA PRO A 134 9.92 -1.05 -9.25
C PRO A 134 11.09 -0.39 -8.49
N GLU A 135 12.19 -0.16 -9.18
CA GLU A 135 13.41 0.42 -8.60
C GLU A 135 13.15 1.74 -7.84
N ILE A 136 12.29 2.60 -8.40
CA ILE A 136 11.95 3.91 -7.85
C ILE A 136 11.15 3.86 -6.53
N MET A 137 10.67 2.68 -6.15
CA MET A 137 9.90 2.45 -4.92
C MET A 137 10.76 1.79 -3.83
N LEU A 138 12.08 1.78 -4.00
CA LEU A 138 13.05 1.16 -3.10
C LEU A 138 14.10 2.17 -2.62
N ALA A 139 14.61 1.93 -1.41
CA ALA A 139 15.85 2.54 -0.92
C ALA A 139 16.75 1.49 -0.29
N HIS A 140 18.06 1.63 -0.47
CA HIS A 140 19.04 0.84 0.27
C HIS A 140 18.94 1.11 1.76
N VAL A 141 19.16 0.08 2.57
CA VAL A 141 19.20 0.18 4.02
C VAL A 141 20.33 -0.69 4.57
N LYS A 142 20.88 -0.32 5.71
CA LYS A 142 21.78 -1.20 6.47
C LYS A 142 20.98 -2.32 7.14
N GLU A 143 21.59 -3.48 7.30
CA GLU A 143 20.93 -4.66 7.88
C GLU A 143 20.48 -4.43 9.33
N ASP A 144 21.23 -3.65 10.10
CA ASP A 144 20.99 -3.36 11.51
C ASP A 144 19.72 -2.52 11.77
N ILE A 145 19.27 -1.75 10.77
CA ILE A 145 18.03 -0.96 10.83
C ILE A 145 16.90 -1.52 9.96
N LEU A 146 17.01 -2.77 9.51
CA LEU A 146 16.05 -3.38 8.57
C LEU A 146 14.61 -3.38 9.12
N LYS A 147 14.46 -3.57 10.43
CA LYS A 147 13.14 -3.55 11.09
C LYS A 147 12.51 -2.16 11.07
N GLU A 148 13.27 -1.15 11.45
CA GLU A 148 12.86 0.25 11.47
C GLU A 148 12.53 0.77 10.07
N SER A 149 13.30 0.33 9.08
CA SER A 149 13.12 0.72 7.68
C SER A 149 11.82 0.18 7.05
N ALA A 150 11.16 -0.80 7.68
CA ALA A 150 9.83 -1.24 7.27
C ALA A 150 8.77 -0.12 7.36
N PHE A 151 9.03 0.95 8.12
CA PHE A 151 8.18 2.14 8.18
C PHE A 151 8.44 3.16 7.06
N GLY A 152 9.12 2.78 5.98
CA GLY A 152 9.50 3.66 4.87
C GLY A 152 8.36 4.52 4.32
N MET A 153 7.18 3.93 4.06
CA MET A 153 6.04 4.69 3.55
C MET A 153 5.46 5.65 4.60
N ILE A 154 5.44 5.25 5.86
CA ILE A 154 5.05 6.12 6.98
C ILE A 154 5.99 7.32 7.06
N GLY A 155 7.30 7.06 6.90
CA GLY A 155 8.32 8.09 6.78
C GLY A 155 8.08 9.05 5.62
N CYS A 156 7.82 8.53 4.42
CA CYS A 156 7.52 9.37 3.24
C CYS A 156 6.32 10.30 3.47
N ILE A 157 5.24 9.77 4.04
CA ILE A 157 4.01 10.53 4.35
C ILE A 157 4.32 11.63 5.37
N SER A 158 5.06 11.32 6.43
CA SER A 158 5.46 12.29 7.46
C SER A 158 6.42 13.35 6.91
N MET A 159 7.43 12.94 6.11
CA MET A 159 8.37 13.86 5.44
C MET A 159 7.63 14.85 4.55
N HIS A 160 6.67 14.35 3.74
CA HIS A 160 5.89 15.21 2.87
C HIS A 160 5.05 16.24 3.65
N ALA A 161 4.37 15.82 4.71
CA ALA A 161 3.61 16.72 5.57
C ALA A 161 4.50 17.79 6.23
N CYS A 162 5.68 17.40 6.74
CA CYS A 162 6.64 18.34 7.30
C CYS A 162 7.13 19.36 6.27
N ARG A 163 7.34 18.95 4.99
CA ARG A 163 7.73 19.89 3.93
C ARG A 163 6.61 20.85 3.55
N LEU A 164 5.34 20.39 3.57
CA LEU A 164 4.17 21.24 3.30
C LEU A 164 3.92 22.25 4.43
N SER A 165 4.44 22.01 5.65
CA SER A 165 4.31 22.97 6.76
C SER A 165 5.07 24.27 6.55
N ASN A 166 5.89 24.35 5.50
CA ASN A 166 6.65 25.54 5.09
C ASN A 166 7.50 26.15 6.22
N VAL A 167 8.01 25.28 7.11
CA VAL A 167 8.89 25.70 8.21
C VAL A 167 10.27 26.05 7.67
N GLN A 168 10.83 27.14 8.16
CA GLN A 168 12.18 27.57 7.83
C GLN A 168 13.22 26.78 8.62
N LEU A 169 14.44 26.72 8.12
CA LEU A 169 15.56 26.10 8.79
C LEU A 169 15.85 26.78 10.14
N GLY A 170 15.63 26.06 11.23
CA GLY A 170 15.90 26.52 12.58
C GLY A 170 14.88 27.53 13.11
N GLY A 171 14.44 27.34 14.34
CA GLY A 171 13.64 28.32 15.09
C GLY A 171 12.15 28.38 14.76
N SER A 172 11.64 27.67 13.74
CA SER A 172 10.19 27.60 13.52
C SER A 172 9.50 26.82 14.63
N SER A 173 8.37 27.35 15.09
CA SER A 173 7.51 26.71 16.11
C SER A 173 6.37 25.92 15.44
N VAL A 174 6.23 24.66 15.80
CA VAL A 174 5.24 23.77 15.16
C VAL A 174 4.47 22.99 16.20
N ALA A 175 3.12 23.00 16.10
CA ALA A 175 2.29 22.06 16.83
C ALA A 175 1.95 20.83 15.97
N VAL A 176 1.92 19.66 16.62
CA VAL A 176 1.39 18.43 16.03
C VAL A 176 0.19 17.97 16.84
N ILE A 177 -1.00 18.01 16.23
CA ILE A 177 -2.25 17.55 16.85
C ILE A 177 -2.48 16.09 16.45
N GLY A 178 -2.37 15.20 17.44
CA GLY A 178 -2.37 13.75 17.25
C GLY A 178 -0.97 13.17 17.32
N SER A 179 -0.65 12.45 18.40
CA SER A 179 0.66 11.80 18.63
C SER A 179 0.64 10.30 18.31
N GLY A 180 -0.24 9.87 17.39
CA GLY A 180 -0.21 8.52 16.82
C GLY A 180 1.05 8.30 15.98
N LEU A 181 1.12 7.20 15.25
CA LEU A 181 2.30 6.81 14.45
C LEU A 181 2.81 7.94 13.55
N LEU A 182 1.95 8.52 12.70
CA LEU A 182 2.33 9.62 11.79
C LEU A 182 2.72 10.89 12.55
N GLY A 183 1.96 11.27 13.58
CA GLY A 183 2.27 12.47 14.36
C GLY A 183 3.56 12.32 15.15
N ASN A 184 3.86 11.13 15.68
CA ASN A 184 5.12 10.86 16.37
C ASN A 184 6.31 10.98 15.42
N VAL A 185 6.24 10.32 14.24
CA VAL A 185 7.30 10.38 13.22
C VAL A 185 7.48 11.81 12.70
N SER A 186 6.38 12.54 12.43
CA SER A 186 6.45 13.94 11.99
C SER A 186 7.09 14.84 13.05
N SER A 187 6.76 14.66 14.32
CA SER A 187 7.33 15.44 15.43
C SER A 187 8.84 15.23 15.55
N GLN A 188 9.31 13.99 15.42
CA GLN A 188 10.74 13.68 15.45
C GLN A 188 11.46 14.27 14.23
N ILE A 189 10.89 14.16 13.04
CA ILE A 189 11.45 14.74 11.81
C ILE A 189 11.59 16.26 11.97
N LEU A 190 10.52 16.96 12.36
CA LEU A 190 10.55 18.42 12.57
C LEU A 190 11.65 18.82 13.56
N LYS A 191 11.76 18.08 14.67
CA LYS A 191 12.80 18.34 15.67
C LYS A 191 14.20 18.09 15.11
N ALA A 192 14.42 17.01 14.37
CA ALA A 192 15.69 16.71 13.71
C ALA A 192 16.14 17.82 12.75
N TYR A 193 15.18 18.52 12.14
CA TYR A 193 15.44 19.70 11.30
C TYR A 193 15.46 21.05 12.06
N GLY A 194 15.48 21.01 13.41
CA GLY A 194 15.68 22.20 14.24
C GLY A 194 14.42 23.02 14.52
N SER A 195 13.23 22.49 14.31
CA SER A 195 11.99 23.15 14.73
C SER A 195 11.76 22.99 16.24
N ASP A 196 11.16 24.01 16.88
CA ASP A 196 10.63 23.91 18.23
C ASP A 196 9.24 23.27 18.18
N VAL A 197 9.17 21.99 18.56
CA VAL A 197 7.98 21.15 18.37
C VAL A 197 7.23 20.97 19.68
N VAL A 198 5.91 21.13 19.60
CA VAL A 198 4.97 20.81 20.67
C VAL A 198 3.86 19.88 20.14
N SER A 199 3.38 18.96 20.96
CA SER A 199 2.38 17.99 20.54
C SER A 199 1.23 17.83 21.53
N TYR A 200 0.05 17.51 20.99
CA TYR A 200 -1.15 17.22 21.78
C TYR A 200 -1.82 15.92 21.29
N ASP A 201 -2.16 15.03 22.23
CA ASP A 201 -2.98 13.86 21.98
C ASP A 201 -3.78 13.52 23.25
N PRO A 202 -5.10 13.36 23.21
CA PRO A 202 -5.92 13.06 24.39
C PRO A 202 -5.57 11.69 25.01
N ILE A 203 -4.88 10.81 24.28
CA ILE A 203 -4.43 9.52 24.80
C ILE A 203 -3.05 9.70 25.47
N LYS A 204 -3.02 9.62 26.79
CA LYS A 204 -1.85 9.89 27.62
C LYS A 204 -0.58 9.16 27.16
N ASN A 205 -0.68 7.85 26.91
CA ASN A 205 0.48 7.04 26.51
C ASN A 205 1.08 7.52 25.17
N LYS A 206 0.25 7.96 24.21
CA LYS A 206 0.72 8.48 22.93
C LYS A 206 1.43 9.81 23.09
N SER A 207 0.86 10.70 23.91
CA SER A 207 1.49 11.98 24.24
C SER A 207 2.82 11.75 24.95
N GLU A 208 2.88 10.91 25.98
CA GLU A 208 4.09 10.67 26.77
C GLU A 208 5.24 10.05 25.96
N ALA A 209 4.94 9.30 24.91
CA ALA A 209 5.95 8.70 24.04
C ALA A 209 6.90 9.73 23.38
N LEU A 210 6.46 11.00 23.24
CA LEU A 210 7.27 12.06 22.65
C LEU A 210 8.19 12.77 23.64
N LYS A 211 7.92 12.69 24.95
CA LYS A 211 8.70 13.39 25.99
C LYS A 211 10.17 12.96 25.99
N LYS A 212 10.46 11.69 25.72
CA LYS A 212 11.84 11.17 25.68
C LYS A 212 12.70 11.81 24.58
N PHE A 213 12.07 12.38 23.56
CA PHE A 213 12.75 13.13 22.51
C PHE A 213 12.91 14.61 22.84
N GLY A 214 12.57 15.02 24.08
CA GLY A 214 12.58 16.43 24.48
C GLY A 214 11.56 17.28 23.74
N ILE A 215 10.44 16.68 23.31
CA ILE A 215 9.32 17.36 22.68
C ILE A 215 8.28 17.64 23.76
N GLY A 216 7.86 18.90 23.89
CA GLY A 216 6.76 19.29 24.75
C GLY A 216 5.47 18.61 24.33
N SER A 217 4.93 17.73 25.18
CA SER A 217 3.78 16.91 24.79
C SER A 217 2.75 16.82 25.88
N PHE A 218 1.49 17.00 25.52
CA PHE A 218 0.36 17.20 26.43
C PHE A 218 -0.78 16.23 26.09
N HIS A 219 -1.50 15.78 27.13
CA HIS A 219 -2.71 14.96 26.96
C HIS A 219 -3.98 15.65 27.46
N LEU A 220 -3.83 16.73 28.26
CA LEU A 220 -4.92 17.61 28.64
C LEU A 220 -4.88 18.87 27.79
N GLU A 221 -6.02 19.22 27.22
CA GLU A 221 -6.16 20.36 26.30
C GLU A 221 -5.90 21.68 27.02
N GLU A 222 -6.33 21.79 28.28
CA GLU A 222 -6.12 22.98 29.11
C GLU A 222 -4.63 23.26 29.37
N ASP A 223 -3.86 22.21 29.68
CA ASP A 223 -2.40 22.31 29.88
C ASP A 223 -1.70 22.70 28.57
N PHE A 224 -2.11 22.10 27.45
CA PHE A 224 -1.58 22.43 26.14
C PHE A 224 -1.82 23.89 25.77
N ASN A 225 -3.06 24.36 25.92
CA ASN A 225 -3.44 25.74 25.61
C ASN A 225 -2.73 26.75 26.53
N SER A 226 -2.59 26.42 27.84
CA SER A 226 -1.87 27.25 28.79
C SER A 226 -0.39 27.38 28.46
N TYR A 227 0.24 26.27 28.07
CA TYR A 227 1.63 26.24 27.61
C TYR A 227 1.82 27.09 26.35
N LEU A 228 0.91 26.94 25.37
CA LEU A 228 1.00 27.70 24.12
C LEU A 228 0.86 29.21 24.34
N LYS A 229 -0.10 29.64 25.16
CA LYS A 229 -0.29 31.06 25.50
C LYS A 229 0.94 31.65 26.17
N SER A 230 1.62 30.86 27.01
CA SER A 230 2.84 31.31 27.74
C SER A 230 4.06 31.37 26.80
N LYS A 231 4.28 30.31 25.99
CA LYS A 231 5.50 30.18 25.20
C LYS A 231 5.40 30.81 23.81
N TYR A 232 4.20 30.81 23.21
CA TYR A 232 3.96 31.30 21.84
C TYR A 232 2.76 32.27 21.82
N PRO A 233 2.87 33.44 22.49
CA PRO A 233 1.74 34.37 22.61
C PRO A 233 1.23 34.91 21.24
N SER A 234 2.07 34.94 20.22
CA SER A 234 1.70 35.33 18.85
C SER A 234 1.21 34.17 17.99
N GLY A 235 1.12 32.95 18.53
CA GLY A 235 0.79 31.74 17.82
C GLY A 235 2.01 31.05 17.20
N LEU A 236 1.77 29.88 16.60
CA LEU A 236 2.77 28.98 16.04
C LEU A 236 2.94 29.21 14.52
N ASP A 237 4.13 28.99 14.00
CA ASP A 237 4.42 29.11 12.56
C ASP A 237 3.61 28.13 11.73
N SER A 238 3.45 26.90 12.23
CA SER A 238 2.67 25.86 11.55
C SER A 238 1.99 24.91 12.53
N VAL A 239 0.91 24.26 12.04
CA VAL A 239 0.22 23.19 12.76
C VAL A 239 0.04 21.99 11.83
N ILE A 240 0.47 20.80 12.24
CA ILE A 240 0.19 19.55 11.53
C ILE A 240 -0.89 18.79 12.27
N ILE A 241 -1.99 18.47 11.56
CA ILE A 241 -3.10 17.68 12.12
C ILE A 241 -2.93 16.22 11.66
N ALA A 242 -2.46 15.36 12.56
CA ALA A 242 -2.15 13.96 12.30
C ALA A 242 -3.15 12.98 12.93
N CYS A 243 -4.30 13.46 13.39
CA CYS A 243 -5.38 12.65 13.96
C CYS A 243 -6.46 12.33 12.91
N ALA A 244 -7.23 11.26 13.16
CA ALA A 244 -8.41 10.90 12.37
C ALA A 244 -9.65 10.98 13.26
N VAL A 245 -10.58 11.90 12.93
CA VAL A 245 -11.83 12.14 13.66
C VAL A 245 -12.96 12.51 12.70
N GLU A 246 -14.21 12.31 13.10
CA GLU A 246 -15.38 12.60 12.27
C GLU A 246 -15.89 14.06 12.37
N ASN A 247 -15.12 14.93 13.04
CA ASN A 247 -15.48 16.34 13.25
C ASN A 247 -14.34 17.27 12.87
N ASN A 248 -14.60 18.58 12.90
CA ASN A 248 -13.64 19.63 12.54
C ASN A 248 -12.89 20.24 13.75
N LYS A 249 -13.07 19.73 14.97
CA LYS A 249 -12.45 20.31 16.20
C LYS A 249 -10.94 20.51 16.10
N PRO A 250 -10.14 19.53 15.60
CA PRO A 250 -8.71 19.73 15.46
C PRO A 250 -8.33 20.85 14.49
N LEU A 251 -9.15 21.11 13.50
CA LEU A 251 -8.92 22.16 12.52
C LEU A 251 -9.28 23.54 13.09
N VAL A 252 -10.35 23.63 13.87
CA VAL A 252 -10.70 24.86 14.62
C VAL A 252 -9.59 25.17 15.63
N GLN A 253 -9.16 24.18 16.42
CA GLN A 253 -8.05 24.33 17.36
C GLN A 253 -6.75 24.77 16.64
N ALA A 254 -6.44 24.20 15.46
CA ALA A 254 -5.27 24.59 14.69
C ALA A 254 -5.34 26.07 14.26
N LEU A 255 -6.52 26.55 13.84
CA LEU A 255 -6.74 27.95 13.48
C LEU A 255 -6.59 28.91 14.67
N GLU A 256 -7.03 28.49 15.85
CA GLU A 256 -6.87 29.30 17.07
C GLU A 256 -5.41 29.49 17.47
N ILE A 257 -4.58 28.44 17.33
CA ILE A 257 -3.20 28.42 17.82
C ILE A 257 -2.15 28.81 16.78
N VAL A 258 -2.50 28.79 15.48
CA VAL A 258 -1.60 29.26 14.42
C VAL A 258 -1.48 30.77 14.43
N LYS A 259 -0.30 31.33 14.10
CA LYS A 259 -0.10 32.77 13.91
C LYS A 259 -0.77 33.27 12.62
N ASN A 260 -0.89 34.56 12.50
CA ASN A 260 -1.34 35.19 11.23
C ASN A 260 -0.36 34.81 10.10
N ASN A 261 -0.93 34.46 8.93
CA ASN A 261 -0.18 33.96 7.76
C ASN A 261 0.56 32.64 8.00
N GLY A 262 0.23 31.89 9.08
CA GLY A 262 0.82 30.60 9.33
C GLY A 262 0.23 29.50 8.44
N SER A 263 0.76 28.29 8.55
CA SER A 263 0.32 27.14 7.75
C SER A 263 -0.32 26.04 8.60
N ILE A 264 -1.35 25.39 8.05
CA ILE A 264 -2.00 24.22 8.65
C ILE A 264 -1.93 23.09 7.65
N VAL A 265 -1.31 21.99 8.03
CA VAL A 265 -1.21 20.79 7.19
C VAL A 265 -2.12 19.70 7.73
N ILE A 266 -3.08 19.27 6.93
CA ILE A 266 -3.97 18.15 7.26
C ILE A 266 -3.34 16.87 6.72
N LEU A 267 -2.84 16.06 7.62
CA LEU A 267 -2.25 14.75 7.36
C LEU A 267 -3.23 13.61 7.68
N GLY A 268 -4.04 13.79 8.71
CA GLY A 268 -5.09 12.86 9.12
C GLY A 268 -6.37 12.97 8.29
N ASN A 269 -7.41 12.31 8.76
CA ASN A 269 -8.75 12.37 8.16
C ASN A 269 -9.73 13.04 9.12
N LEU A 270 -10.30 14.17 8.71
CA LEU A 270 -11.26 14.94 9.51
C LEU A 270 -12.23 15.71 8.63
N ASP A 271 -13.32 16.24 9.23
CA ASP A 271 -14.19 17.18 8.56
C ASP A 271 -13.47 18.53 8.40
N ILE A 272 -13.45 19.06 7.15
CA ILE A 272 -12.81 20.33 6.79
C ILE A 272 -13.79 21.49 6.70
N SER A 273 -15.01 21.34 7.22
CA SER A 273 -15.99 22.42 7.28
C SER A 273 -15.52 23.49 8.27
N ILE A 274 -15.32 24.72 7.81
CA ILE A 274 -14.80 25.84 8.60
C ILE A 274 -15.63 27.10 8.33
N ASP A 275 -15.80 27.90 9.38
CA ASP A 275 -16.32 29.24 9.23
C ASP A 275 -15.29 30.11 8.47
N ARG A 276 -15.75 30.81 7.44
CA ARG A 276 -14.91 31.70 6.66
C ARG A 276 -14.27 32.80 7.52
N GLN A 277 -14.93 33.27 8.57
CA GLN A 277 -14.42 34.33 9.45
C GLN A 277 -13.14 33.91 10.15
N LEU A 278 -13.07 32.69 10.70
CA LEU A 278 -11.86 32.16 11.36
C LEU A 278 -10.65 32.10 10.41
N MET A 279 -10.90 31.72 9.15
CA MET A 279 -9.86 31.71 8.14
C MET A 279 -9.38 33.12 7.76
N TRP A 280 -10.35 34.03 7.64
CA TRP A 280 -10.07 35.41 7.26
C TRP A 280 -9.25 36.15 8.33
N GLU A 281 -9.57 35.94 9.61
CA GLU A 281 -8.86 36.57 10.74
C GLU A 281 -7.38 36.18 10.79
N LYS A 282 -7.09 34.92 10.47
CA LYS A 282 -5.72 34.39 10.52
C LYS A 282 -4.97 34.51 9.17
N GLN A 283 -5.71 34.63 8.06
CA GLN A 283 -5.16 34.51 6.70
C GLN A 283 -4.25 33.28 6.56
N ALA A 284 -4.60 32.16 7.27
CA ALA A 284 -3.80 30.95 7.32
C ALA A 284 -3.93 30.13 6.02
N SER A 285 -2.85 29.50 5.61
CA SER A 285 -2.86 28.53 4.52
C SER A 285 -3.26 27.15 5.05
N ILE A 286 -4.26 26.51 4.44
CA ILE A 286 -4.66 25.14 4.77
C ILE A 286 -4.33 24.23 3.61
N ILE A 287 -3.55 23.18 3.86
CA ILE A 287 -3.06 22.24 2.84
C ILE A 287 -3.37 20.82 3.27
N VAL A 288 -3.99 20.04 2.38
CA VAL A 288 -4.18 18.60 2.59
C VAL A 288 -2.97 17.85 2.03
N SER A 289 -2.29 17.10 2.88
CA SER A 289 -1.14 16.28 2.48
C SER A 289 -1.59 15.05 1.72
N LYS A 290 -1.01 14.81 0.53
CA LYS A 290 -1.32 13.66 -0.31
C LYS A 290 -0.22 12.61 -0.24
N SER A 291 -0.45 11.52 0.52
CA SER A 291 0.45 10.36 0.54
C SER A 291 1.93 10.74 0.76
N GLY A 292 2.87 10.09 0.09
CA GLY A 292 4.32 10.37 0.14
C GLY A 292 4.78 11.57 -0.70
N GLY A 293 3.87 12.35 -1.27
CA GLY A 293 4.16 13.53 -2.07
C GLY A 293 4.20 13.28 -3.57
N TYR A 294 5.04 14.04 -4.28
CA TYR A 294 5.15 13.93 -5.74
C TYR A 294 5.56 12.52 -6.17
N GLY A 295 4.92 12.02 -7.21
CA GLY A 295 5.08 10.65 -7.72
C GLY A 295 4.14 9.64 -7.06
N ALA A 296 3.59 9.93 -5.87
CA ALA A 296 2.70 9.03 -5.17
C ALA A 296 1.36 8.85 -5.89
N LEU A 297 0.96 7.58 -6.11
CA LEU A 297 -0.26 7.18 -6.83
C LEU A 297 -0.28 7.63 -8.30
N GLU A 298 0.87 7.87 -8.90
CA GLU A 298 1.02 8.25 -10.30
C GLU A 298 1.55 7.08 -11.14
N TYR A 299 0.76 6.62 -12.10
CA TYR A 299 1.12 5.49 -12.94
C TYR A 299 2.46 5.64 -13.66
N LYS A 300 2.73 6.84 -14.19
CA LYS A 300 3.98 7.12 -14.91
C LYS A 300 5.20 7.03 -13.99
N TYR A 301 5.05 7.45 -12.74
CA TYR A 301 6.09 7.40 -11.75
C TYR A 301 6.26 5.98 -11.19
N GLU A 302 5.22 5.46 -10.56
CA GLU A 302 5.30 4.20 -9.80
C GLU A 302 5.48 2.96 -10.70
N ILE A 303 4.81 2.92 -11.87
CA ILE A 303 4.83 1.75 -12.76
C ILE A 303 5.87 1.87 -13.86
N ASN A 304 6.01 3.06 -14.46
CA ASN A 304 6.94 3.26 -15.57
C ASN A 304 8.34 3.72 -15.12
N GLY A 305 8.52 4.04 -13.82
CA GLY A 305 9.78 4.50 -13.26
C GLY A 305 10.22 5.89 -13.73
N ASN A 306 9.28 6.72 -14.20
CA ASN A 306 9.59 8.06 -14.70
C ASN A 306 9.67 9.04 -13.53
N ASP A 307 10.88 9.35 -13.07
CA ASP A 307 11.09 10.35 -12.03
C ASP A 307 10.93 11.78 -12.55
N TYR A 308 10.66 12.70 -11.63
CA TYR A 308 10.66 14.13 -11.91
C TYR A 308 12.09 14.68 -11.92
N PRO A 309 12.41 15.61 -12.84
CA PRO A 309 13.67 16.34 -12.81
C PRO A 309 13.86 17.02 -11.45
N GLU A 310 15.05 16.88 -10.86
CA GLU A 310 15.31 17.36 -9.49
C GLU A 310 15.29 18.89 -9.38
N ASP A 311 15.64 19.58 -10.44
CA ASP A 311 15.57 21.06 -10.58
C ASP A 311 14.12 21.59 -10.59
N ILE A 312 13.15 20.74 -10.97
CA ILE A 312 11.72 21.09 -10.96
C ILE A 312 11.05 20.64 -9.66
N ILE A 313 11.29 19.39 -9.25
CA ILE A 313 10.72 18.82 -8.03
C ILE A 313 11.83 18.15 -7.22
N LYS A 314 12.30 18.84 -6.20
CA LYS A 314 13.37 18.35 -5.34
C LYS A 314 12.96 17.11 -4.54
N TRP A 315 11.73 17.04 -4.05
CA TRP A 315 11.27 16.02 -3.11
C TRP A 315 10.14 15.19 -3.69
N THR A 316 10.51 14.09 -4.32
CA THR A 316 9.60 13.02 -4.75
C THR A 316 9.44 11.98 -3.64
N GLN A 317 8.53 11.03 -3.83
CA GLN A 317 8.31 9.94 -2.89
C GLN A 317 9.58 9.13 -2.64
N GLU A 318 10.36 8.80 -3.67
CA GLU A 318 11.64 8.10 -3.54
C GLU A 318 12.66 8.89 -2.73
N ARG A 319 12.80 10.19 -3.02
CA ARG A 319 13.76 11.06 -2.32
C ARG A 319 13.36 11.28 -0.87
N ASN A 320 12.06 11.31 -0.56
CA ASN A 320 11.55 11.30 0.81
C ASN A 320 11.88 9.98 1.52
N LEU A 321 11.77 8.83 0.82
CA LEU A 321 12.16 7.54 1.38
C LEU A 321 13.66 7.51 1.74
N LYS A 322 14.52 7.88 0.79
CA LYS A 322 15.98 7.91 1.01
C LYS A 322 16.35 8.82 2.17
N GLU A 323 15.72 9.98 2.26
CA GLU A 323 15.96 10.92 3.35
C GLU A 323 15.46 10.40 4.71
N PHE A 324 14.31 9.74 4.75
CA PHE A 324 13.82 9.10 5.97
C PHE A 324 14.78 8.00 6.46
N ILE A 325 15.28 7.16 5.55
CA ILE A 325 16.28 6.14 5.87
C ILE A 325 17.57 6.78 6.40
N ARG A 326 18.05 7.86 5.77
CA ARG A 326 19.23 8.60 6.24
C ARG A 326 19.04 9.12 7.67
N LEU A 327 17.87 9.63 8.01
CA LEU A 327 17.59 10.12 9.37
C LEU A 327 17.65 8.99 10.41
N ILE A 328 17.19 7.78 10.07
CA ILE A 328 17.31 6.61 10.93
C ILE A 328 18.78 6.18 11.05
N GLU A 329 19.50 6.07 9.93
CA GLU A 329 20.92 5.64 9.90
C GLU A 329 21.87 6.56 10.66
N GLN A 330 21.49 7.83 10.82
CA GLN A 330 22.25 8.84 11.55
C GLN A 330 21.77 9.06 12.98
N ASP A 331 20.85 8.22 13.47
CA ASP A 331 20.25 8.32 14.82
C ASP A 331 19.60 9.69 15.11
N LEU A 332 19.16 10.38 14.05
CA LEU A 332 18.46 11.68 14.18
C LEU A 332 16.99 11.52 14.56
N ILE A 333 16.41 10.36 14.26
CA ILE A 333 15.08 9.92 14.67
C ILE A 333 15.15 8.48 15.20
N ASP A 334 14.31 8.17 16.19
CA ASP A 334 14.25 6.84 16.82
C ASP A 334 12.93 6.14 16.48
N ILE A 335 12.95 5.36 15.40
CA ILE A 335 11.78 4.56 14.99
C ILE A 335 11.67 3.28 15.83
N LYS A 336 12.79 2.74 16.31
CA LYS A 336 12.82 1.54 17.15
C LYS A 336 11.90 1.67 18.36
N SER A 337 11.93 2.81 19.02
CA SER A 337 11.13 3.06 20.22
C SER A 337 9.64 3.29 19.95
N ILE A 338 9.25 3.48 18.69
CA ILE A 338 7.85 3.59 18.27
C ILE A 338 7.24 2.20 18.04
N ILE A 339 8.06 1.19 17.79
CA ILE A 339 7.61 -0.19 17.58
C ILE A 339 7.13 -0.73 18.95
N THR A 340 5.82 -0.67 19.17
CA THR A 340 5.18 -1.12 20.41
C THR A 340 4.77 -2.59 20.36
N ARG A 341 4.64 -3.13 19.14
CA ARG A 341 4.23 -4.52 18.93
C ARG A 341 4.90 -5.13 17.72
N GLU A 342 5.37 -6.36 17.89
CA GLU A 342 5.87 -7.22 16.82
C GLU A 342 5.09 -8.52 16.84
N GLU A 343 4.54 -8.90 15.69
CA GLU A 343 3.78 -10.13 15.51
C GLU A 343 4.36 -10.97 14.37
N MET A 344 4.32 -12.28 14.52
CA MET A 344 4.63 -13.18 13.42
C MET A 344 3.56 -13.06 12.34
N PHE A 345 3.98 -13.09 11.07
CA PHE A 345 3.06 -12.95 9.94
C PHE A 345 1.89 -13.94 10.00
N ASP A 346 2.13 -15.18 10.45
CA ASP A 346 1.07 -16.22 10.56
C ASP A 346 -0.04 -15.83 11.56
N ASN A 347 0.24 -14.92 12.50
CA ASN A 347 -0.72 -14.40 13.49
C ASN A 347 -1.46 -13.13 12.99
N SER A 348 -1.20 -12.67 11.77
CA SER A 348 -1.74 -11.40 11.27
C SER A 348 -3.27 -11.33 11.29
N ILE A 349 -3.98 -12.42 11.03
CA ILE A 349 -5.46 -12.44 11.08
C ILE A 349 -5.96 -12.04 12.47
N SER A 350 -5.44 -12.68 13.52
CA SER A 350 -5.80 -12.37 14.91
C SER A 350 -5.45 -10.92 15.28
N LEU A 351 -4.28 -10.43 14.86
CA LEU A 351 -3.89 -9.04 15.04
C LEU A 351 -4.92 -8.08 14.43
N TYR A 352 -5.32 -8.30 13.18
CA TYR A 352 -6.30 -7.44 12.52
C TYR A 352 -7.70 -7.51 13.13
N GLU A 353 -8.13 -8.66 13.66
CA GLU A 353 -9.38 -8.77 14.43
C GLU A 353 -9.33 -7.91 15.70
N GLU A 354 -8.21 -7.92 16.42
CA GLU A 354 -8.00 -7.05 17.58
C GLU A 354 -8.02 -5.56 17.20
N LEU A 355 -7.34 -5.18 16.11
CA LEU A 355 -7.31 -3.80 15.59
C LEU A 355 -8.71 -3.29 15.26
N ILE A 356 -9.52 -4.12 14.58
CA ILE A 356 -10.89 -3.77 14.20
C ILE A 356 -11.79 -3.64 15.44
N SER A 357 -11.57 -4.46 16.47
CA SER A 357 -12.32 -4.37 17.72
C SER A 357 -11.93 -3.17 18.59
N GLY A 358 -10.91 -2.41 18.21
CA GLY A 358 -10.42 -1.22 18.94
C GLY A 358 -9.71 -1.53 20.25
N LYS A 359 -9.26 -2.77 20.46
CA LYS A 359 -8.53 -3.18 21.68
C LYS A 359 -7.13 -2.58 21.78
N ASN A 360 -6.53 -2.15 20.67
CA ASN A 360 -5.12 -1.75 20.57
C ASN A 360 -4.93 -0.23 20.47
N LYS A 361 -5.69 0.54 21.22
CA LYS A 361 -5.64 2.03 21.18
C LYS A 361 -4.28 2.60 21.60
N ASN A 362 -3.49 1.85 22.36
CA ASN A 362 -2.19 2.28 22.88
C ASN A 362 -1.01 1.96 21.94
N ASP A 363 -1.20 1.10 20.95
CA ASP A 363 -0.14 0.77 19.99
C ASP A 363 0.17 1.97 19.10
N LEU A 364 1.46 2.21 18.88
CA LEU A 364 1.97 3.22 17.95
C LEU A 364 2.38 2.58 16.63
N GLY A 365 3.47 1.83 16.62
CA GLY A 365 3.98 1.11 15.47
C GLY A 365 3.85 -0.40 15.67
N ILE A 366 3.28 -1.08 14.70
CA ILE A 366 3.16 -2.53 14.68
C ILE A 366 3.91 -3.08 13.49
N ILE A 367 4.64 -4.17 13.69
CA ILE A 367 5.40 -4.87 12.67
C ILE A 367 4.94 -6.32 12.55
N LEU A 368 4.77 -6.78 11.32
CA LEU A 368 4.70 -8.18 10.96
C LEU A 368 6.09 -8.71 10.63
N ASN A 369 6.50 -9.78 11.30
CA ASN A 369 7.79 -10.44 11.15
C ASN A 369 7.64 -11.69 10.28
N PHE A 370 8.43 -11.79 9.20
CA PHE A 370 8.45 -12.90 8.24
C PHE A 370 9.66 -13.82 8.42
N THR A 371 10.58 -13.53 9.35
CA THR A 371 11.90 -14.19 9.42
C THR A 371 11.83 -15.65 9.84
N SER A 372 10.72 -16.12 10.42
CA SER A 372 10.52 -17.51 10.83
C SER A 372 9.83 -18.38 9.77
N SER A 373 9.40 -17.82 8.65
CA SER A 373 8.80 -18.63 7.57
C SER A 373 9.86 -19.59 7.04
N LYS A 374 9.67 -20.89 7.33
CA LYS A 374 10.50 -21.97 6.79
C LYS A 374 10.48 -21.85 5.27
N GLU A 375 11.64 -21.94 4.64
CA GLU A 375 11.72 -22.02 3.20
C GLU A 375 10.92 -23.24 2.72
N ASN A 376 9.72 -22.98 2.26
CA ASN A 376 8.95 -24.00 1.56
C ASN A 376 9.54 -24.13 0.17
N ASN A 377 10.44 -25.08 -0.01
CA ASN A 377 10.97 -25.53 -1.31
C ASN A 377 9.89 -26.17 -2.21
N GLU A 378 8.61 -25.94 -1.94
CA GLU A 378 7.51 -26.56 -2.67
C GLU A 378 6.99 -25.65 -3.79
N LYS A 379 7.41 -26.00 -4.99
CA LYS A 379 6.77 -25.81 -6.31
C LYS A 379 6.25 -24.41 -6.68
N LYS A 380 6.87 -23.86 -7.71
CA LYS A 380 6.54 -22.62 -8.45
C LYS A 380 5.07 -22.46 -8.91
N TYR A 381 4.22 -23.47 -8.78
CA TYR A 381 2.80 -23.42 -9.13
C TYR A 381 1.93 -24.05 -8.06
N LEU A 382 0.73 -23.51 -7.86
CA LEU A 382 -0.25 -24.03 -6.95
C LEU A 382 -1.21 -24.99 -7.67
N LYS A 383 -1.38 -26.19 -7.10
CA LYS A 383 -2.46 -27.11 -7.49
C LYS A 383 -3.74 -26.74 -6.76
N ASN A 384 -4.80 -26.46 -7.48
CA ASN A 384 -6.13 -26.38 -6.89
C ASN A 384 -6.61 -27.80 -6.56
N ILE A 385 -6.92 -28.05 -5.31
CA ILE A 385 -7.31 -29.39 -4.80
C ILE A 385 -8.67 -29.87 -5.34
N ALA A 386 -9.43 -29.01 -6.01
CA ALA A 386 -10.74 -29.35 -6.54
C ALA A 386 -10.64 -29.75 -8.01
N ASN A 387 -11.03 -31.00 -8.30
CA ASN A 387 -11.30 -31.63 -9.61
C ASN A 387 -10.12 -32.22 -10.38
N THR A 388 -9.67 -33.38 -9.91
CA THR A 388 -9.00 -34.38 -10.75
C THR A 388 -10.05 -35.32 -11.39
N VAL A 389 -10.86 -34.82 -12.31
CA VAL A 389 -11.56 -35.71 -13.24
C VAL A 389 -10.77 -35.70 -14.55
N ASP A 390 -9.78 -36.55 -14.61
CA ASP A 390 -8.97 -36.80 -15.81
C ASP A 390 -9.76 -37.72 -16.74
N SER A 391 -10.64 -37.16 -17.56
CA SER A 391 -11.27 -37.94 -18.65
C SER A 391 -10.39 -37.82 -19.88
N GLN A 392 -9.83 -38.92 -20.34
CA GLN A 392 -8.93 -39.05 -21.51
C GLN A 392 -9.49 -38.49 -22.84
N LYS A 393 -10.72 -37.98 -22.86
CA LYS A 393 -11.40 -37.47 -24.07
C LYS A 393 -11.54 -35.95 -24.10
N LYS A 394 -10.93 -35.17 -23.14
CA LYS A 394 -11.05 -33.71 -23.13
C LYS A 394 -9.80 -33.03 -23.68
N ILE A 395 -10.02 -31.89 -24.37
CA ILE A 395 -8.95 -30.98 -24.77
C ILE A 395 -8.47 -30.26 -23.52
N HIS A 396 -7.22 -30.45 -23.15
CA HIS A 396 -6.61 -29.75 -22.02
C HIS A 396 -6.07 -28.40 -22.48
N ALA A 397 -6.65 -27.32 -21.96
CA ALA A 397 -6.29 -25.96 -22.33
C ALA A 397 -5.52 -25.24 -21.21
N GLY A 398 -4.42 -24.59 -21.58
CA GLY A 398 -3.74 -23.57 -20.79
C GLY A 398 -4.21 -22.19 -21.23
N VAL A 399 -4.42 -21.27 -20.27
CA VAL A 399 -4.84 -19.90 -20.57
C VAL A 399 -3.80 -18.93 -20.02
N ILE A 400 -3.34 -18.01 -20.85
CA ILE A 400 -2.43 -16.93 -20.48
C ILE A 400 -3.21 -15.63 -20.50
N GLY A 401 -3.29 -14.97 -19.33
CA GLY A 401 -4.03 -13.72 -19.15
C GLY A 401 -5.30 -13.87 -18.31
N ALA A 402 -5.42 -13.04 -17.28
CA ALA A 402 -6.56 -12.94 -16.37
C ALA A 402 -7.09 -11.49 -16.29
N GLY A 403 -7.10 -10.81 -17.46
CA GLY A 403 -7.61 -9.45 -17.59
C GLY A 403 -9.15 -9.40 -17.56
N ASN A 404 -9.72 -8.18 -17.62
CA ASN A 404 -11.18 -7.99 -17.59
C ASN A 404 -11.89 -8.72 -18.74
N HIS A 405 -11.34 -8.68 -19.97
CA HIS A 405 -11.91 -9.39 -21.10
C HIS A 405 -11.94 -10.91 -20.85
N ALA A 406 -10.84 -11.47 -20.35
CA ALA A 406 -10.78 -12.89 -19.97
C ALA A 406 -11.87 -13.26 -18.98
N VAL A 407 -11.98 -12.49 -17.87
CA VAL A 407 -12.86 -12.82 -16.74
C VAL A 407 -14.34 -12.56 -17.03
N LEU A 408 -14.66 -11.48 -17.76
CA LEU A 408 -16.05 -11.06 -17.98
C LEU A 408 -16.68 -11.67 -19.23
N THR A 409 -15.86 -12.00 -20.23
CA THR A 409 -16.36 -12.42 -21.55
C THR A 409 -15.90 -13.82 -21.91
N PHE A 410 -14.59 -14.07 -21.94
CA PHE A 410 -14.06 -15.29 -22.57
C PHE A 410 -14.19 -16.53 -21.66
N LEU A 411 -13.71 -16.47 -20.43
CA LEU A 411 -13.73 -17.60 -19.49
C LEU A 411 -15.14 -18.09 -19.14
N PRO A 412 -16.18 -17.22 -18.98
CA PRO A 412 -17.55 -17.67 -18.80
C PRO A 412 -18.09 -18.51 -19.96
N VAL A 413 -17.72 -18.17 -21.21
CA VAL A 413 -18.09 -18.96 -22.39
C VAL A 413 -17.30 -20.26 -22.46
N LEU A 414 -15.98 -20.17 -22.26
CA LEU A 414 -15.09 -21.34 -22.29
C LEU A 414 -15.48 -22.40 -21.27
N LYS A 415 -15.88 -22.00 -20.06
CA LYS A 415 -16.34 -22.91 -18.99
C LYS A 415 -17.59 -23.72 -19.38
N LYS A 416 -18.43 -23.23 -20.29
CA LYS A 416 -19.64 -23.93 -20.78
C LYS A 416 -19.32 -25.04 -21.80
N ILE A 417 -18.12 -25.05 -22.37
CA ILE A 417 -17.72 -26.03 -23.41
C ILE A 417 -17.23 -27.30 -22.70
N LYS A 418 -18.12 -28.29 -22.58
CA LYS A 418 -17.86 -29.56 -21.86
C LYS A 418 -16.65 -30.37 -22.36
N LYS A 419 -16.23 -30.15 -23.61
CA LYS A 419 -15.10 -30.85 -24.25
C LYS A 419 -13.73 -30.25 -23.82
N ILE A 420 -13.69 -29.09 -23.18
CA ILE A 420 -12.47 -28.42 -22.75
C ILE A 420 -12.28 -28.59 -21.24
N ALA A 421 -11.09 -29.01 -20.85
CA ALA A 421 -10.64 -29.04 -19.46
C ALA A 421 -9.65 -27.89 -19.24
N LEU A 422 -9.98 -26.97 -18.33
CA LEU A 422 -9.14 -25.83 -17.97
C LEU A 422 -8.01 -26.32 -17.05
N LYS A 423 -6.80 -26.44 -17.60
CA LYS A 423 -5.67 -27.04 -16.88
C LYS A 423 -4.89 -26.02 -16.06
N THR A 424 -4.31 -25.05 -16.69
CA THR A 424 -3.43 -24.05 -16.04
C THR A 424 -3.81 -22.64 -16.49
N LEU A 425 -4.01 -21.75 -15.51
CA LEU A 425 -4.14 -20.31 -15.72
C LEU A 425 -2.84 -19.63 -15.38
N VAL A 426 -2.33 -18.78 -16.27
CA VAL A 426 -1.16 -17.94 -16.02
C VAL A 426 -1.54 -16.48 -16.03
N SER A 427 -1.09 -15.75 -15.02
CA SER A 427 -1.23 -14.29 -14.93
C SER A 427 -0.01 -13.68 -14.25
N LYS A 428 0.48 -12.54 -14.73
CA LYS A 428 1.61 -11.80 -14.11
C LYS A 428 1.34 -11.43 -12.64
N SER A 429 0.06 -11.26 -12.25
CA SER A 429 -0.34 -11.03 -10.86
C SER A 429 -0.65 -12.37 -10.17
N PRO A 430 0.12 -12.77 -9.13
CA PRO A 430 -0.12 -13.99 -8.37
C PRO A 430 -1.54 -14.08 -7.81
N LEU A 431 -2.05 -12.97 -7.28
CA LEU A 431 -3.38 -12.88 -6.71
C LEU A 431 -4.48 -13.10 -7.75
N LYS A 432 -4.35 -12.46 -8.94
CA LYS A 432 -5.30 -12.69 -10.04
C LYS A 432 -5.21 -14.11 -10.57
N ALA A 433 -4.01 -14.69 -10.69
CA ALA A 433 -3.83 -16.08 -11.09
C ALA A 433 -4.59 -17.02 -10.14
N SER A 434 -4.42 -16.87 -8.84
CA SER A 434 -5.10 -17.68 -7.82
C SER A 434 -6.61 -17.45 -7.83
N HIS A 435 -7.07 -16.20 -7.71
CA HIS A 435 -8.50 -15.87 -7.62
C HIS A 435 -9.29 -16.35 -8.87
N VAL A 436 -8.79 -16.03 -10.06
CA VAL A 436 -9.47 -16.38 -11.31
C VAL A 436 -9.42 -17.88 -11.57
N SER A 437 -8.32 -18.55 -11.23
CA SER A 437 -8.23 -20.01 -11.35
C SER A 437 -9.25 -20.74 -10.47
N LYS A 438 -9.43 -20.29 -9.23
CA LYS A 438 -10.47 -20.82 -8.32
C LYS A 438 -11.88 -20.58 -8.89
N LYS A 439 -12.16 -19.34 -9.34
CA LYS A 439 -13.46 -18.93 -9.87
C LYS A 439 -13.89 -19.75 -11.09
N PHE A 440 -12.96 -20.06 -11.98
CA PHE A 440 -13.24 -20.81 -13.22
C PHE A 440 -12.84 -22.28 -13.15
N SER A 441 -12.43 -22.79 -11.98
CA SER A 441 -12.13 -24.21 -11.75
C SER A 441 -10.95 -24.73 -12.59
N PHE A 442 -9.89 -23.93 -12.75
CA PHE A 442 -8.62 -24.43 -13.30
C PHE A 442 -7.96 -25.40 -12.32
N SER A 443 -7.26 -26.39 -12.82
CA SER A 443 -6.52 -27.35 -11.99
C SER A 443 -5.29 -26.71 -11.33
N ASN A 444 -4.64 -25.76 -12.01
CA ASN A 444 -3.42 -25.10 -11.56
C ASN A 444 -3.46 -23.60 -11.86
N CYS A 445 -2.63 -22.83 -11.15
CA CYS A 445 -2.31 -21.45 -11.50
C CYS A 445 -0.82 -21.17 -11.35
N SER A 446 -0.31 -20.26 -12.19
CA SER A 446 1.09 -19.85 -12.19
C SER A 446 1.25 -18.39 -12.60
N THR A 447 2.44 -17.82 -12.36
CA THR A 447 2.86 -16.54 -12.91
C THR A 447 3.81 -16.70 -14.09
N ASN A 448 4.29 -17.92 -14.34
CA ASN A 448 5.21 -18.23 -15.42
C ASN A 448 4.51 -18.96 -16.55
N LYS A 449 4.52 -18.39 -17.77
CA LYS A 449 3.93 -19.01 -18.95
C LYS A 449 4.66 -20.29 -19.40
N ASP A 450 5.93 -20.45 -19.04
CA ASP A 450 6.69 -21.65 -19.36
C ASP A 450 6.09 -22.92 -18.72
N ASP A 451 5.35 -22.78 -17.61
CA ASP A 451 4.65 -23.90 -16.98
C ASP A 451 3.53 -24.48 -17.85
N ILE A 452 2.92 -23.67 -18.74
CA ILE A 452 1.96 -24.15 -19.74
C ILE A 452 2.70 -24.87 -20.87
N PHE A 453 3.81 -24.33 -21.33
CA PHE A 453 4.53 -24.88 -22.48
C PHE A 453 5.29 -26.16 -22.13
N ALA A 454 5.74 -26.31 -20.89
CA ALA A 454 6.39 -27.52 -20.38
C ALA A 454 5.42 -28.66 -20.00
N ASP A 455 4.13 -28.39 -19.81
CA ASP A 455 3.13 -29.44 -19.45
C ASP A 455 2.67 -30.21 -20.70
N ASN A 456 3.15 -31.43 -20.86
CA ASN A 456 2.80 -32.32 -21.98
C ASN A 456 1.30 -32.69 -22.05
N LYS A 457 0.53 -32.49 -20.96
CA LYS A 457 -0.91 -32.72 -20.94
C LYS A 457 -1.68 -31.58 -21.59
N ILE A 458 -1.11 -30.38 -21.69
CA ILE A 458 -1.73 -29.23 -22.35
C ILE A 458 -1.46 -29.31 -23.85
N SER A 459 -2.52 -29.43 -24.65
CA SER A 459 -2.45 -29.48 -26.09
C SER A 459 -2.80 -28.16 -26.78
N HIS A 460 -3.58 -27.31 -26.08
CA HIS A 460 -4.08 -26.03 -26.61
C HIS A 460 -3.75 -24.90 -25.63
N VAL A 461 -3.23 -23.81 -26.17
CA VAL A 461 -2.93 -22.57 -25.43
C VAL A 461 -3.86 -21.47 -25.94
N ILE A 462 -4.44 -20.72 -25.00
CA ILE A 462 -5.29 -19.58 -25.29
C ILE A 462 -4.61 -18.35 -24.67
N SER A 463 -4.19 -17.42 -25.52
CA SER A 463 -3.55 -16.17 -25.11
C SER A 463 -4.57 -15.04 -25.12
N LEU A 464 -4.79 -14.46 -23.94
CA LEU A 464 -5.64 -13.30 -23.67
C LEU A 464 -4.79 -12.18 -23.02
N GLU A 465 -3.51 -12.16 -23.37
CA GLU A 465 -2.54 -11.18 -22.87
C GLU A 465 -2.47 -9.93 -23.76
N ARG A 466 -1.58 -8.99 -23.40
CA ARG A 466 -1.39 -7.78 -24.22
C ARG A 466 -0.66 -8.10 -25.52
N HIS A 467 -0.92 -7.31 -26.57
CA HIS A 467 -0.30 -7.48 -27.89
C HIS A 467 1.25 -7.49 -27.85
N SER A 468 1.86 -6.72 -26.92
CA SER A 468 3.32 -6.71 -26.72
C SER A 468 3.90 -8.08 -26.35
N ASP A 469 3.12 -8.96 -25.75
CA ASP A 469 3.57 -10.26 -25.24
C ASP A 469 3.26 -11.41 -26.25
N HIS A 470 2.51 -11.15 -27.34
CA HIS A 470 2.05 -12.15 -28.30
C HIS A 470 3.19 -12.85 -29.03
N LEU A 471 4.20 -12.09 -29.49
CA LEU A 471 5.32 -12.65 -30.25
C LEU A 471 6.05 -13.77 -29.48
N ASP A 472 6.31 -13.54 -28.21
CA ASP A 472 7.00 -14.51 -27.36
C ASP A 472 6.13 -15.75 -27.12
N THR A 473 4.82 -15.55 -26.97
CA THR A 473 3.86 -16.64 -26.79
C THR A 473 3.71 -17.47 -28.06
N ILE A 474 3.73 -16.85 -29.25
CA ILE A 474 3.75 -17.55 -30.53
C ILE A 474 5.00 -18.43 -30.67
N LYS A 475 6.20 -17.84 -30.41
CA LYS A 475 7.47 -18.57 -30.46
C LYS A 475 7.47 -19.77 -29.52
N SER A 476 7.01 -19.59 -28.30
CA SER A 476 6.93 -20.65 -27.28
C SER A 476 5.94 -21.76 -27.68
N SER A 477 4.81 -21.39 -28.31
CA SER A 477 3.82 -22.34 -28.77
C SER A 477 4.35 -23.22 -29.93
N ILE A 478 5.04 -22.61 -30.88
CA ILE A 478 5.66 -23.33 -32.03
C ILE A 478 6.74 -24.29 -31.51
N SER A 479 7.66 -23.80 -30.63
CA SER A 479 8.76 -24.62 -30.11
C SER A 479 8.28 -25.79 -29.24
N SER A 480 7.13 -25.67 -28.59
CA SER A 480 6.53 -26.73 -27.77
C SER A 480 5.48 -27.58 -28.50
N ASN A 481 5.26 -27.35 -29.80
CA ASN A 481 4.29 -28.03 -30.65
C ASN A 481 2.86 -28.02 -30.08
N LYS A 482 2.38 -26.84 -29.61
CA LYS A 482 1.03 -26.66 -29.06
C LYS A 482 0.16 -25.80 -29.95
N ASN A 483 -1.13 -26.18 -30.07
CA ASN A 483 -2.10 -25.34 -30.77
C ASN A 483 -2.31 -24.03 -30.01
N LEU A 484 -2.36 -22.92 -30.74
CA LEU A 484 -2.47 -21.58 -30.14
C LEU A 484 -3.69 -20.83 -30.68
N LEU A 485 -4.52 -20.33 -29.79
CA LEU A 485 -5.54 -19.32 -30.03
C LEU A 485 -5.08 -18.01 -29.41
N ILE A 486 -4.90 -16.96 -30.19
CA ILE A 486 -4.57 -15.61 -29.73
C ILE A 486 -5.77 -14.70 -29.96
N GLU A 487 -6.13 -13.95 -28.93
CA GLU A 487 -7.11 -12.88 -28.99
C GLU A 487 -6.44 -11.64 -29.60
N LYS A 488 -7.19 -10.93 -30.47
CA LYS A 488 -6.72 -9.75 -31.20
C LYS A 488 -6.62 -8.52 -30.29
#